data_06a2ebc7d2563ea926920656ee64dab5
#
_entry.id   06a2ebc7d2563ea926920656ee64dab5
#
_cell.length_a   1.000
_cell.length_b   1.000
_cell.length_c   1.000
_cell.angle_alpha   90.00
_cell.angle_beta   90.00
_cell.angle_gamma   90.00
#
_symmetry.space_group_name_H-M   'P 1'
#
loop_
_entity.id
_entity.type
_entity.pdbx_description
1 polymer ?
#
loop_
_entity_poly.entity_id
_entity_poly.type
_entity_poly.pdbx_seq_one_letter_code
_entity_poly.pdbx_strand_id
1 'polypeptide(L)'
;MNKKQSLFHIAKRDTLPWYKSFAIRGCAILLALVVCAVVTMLLTGENPVNIFATIFKGAFGSARKSWVTFQNLAVLLGISLAVTPAFKMRFWNIGAEGQVLIGCLATAACMISLADKLPNAVLILVSLAAALAAGALWGFLPAFFNAKWNTNETLFTLMMNYIATQLAAFFIIVWEVPKGAGKIGIINQGTEAGWLPVVGGQKYLLVILVVAVLTVFMYIYLNYSKHGYEIAVVGESQRTASYAGIKVERVIVRTMVLSGAVCGLMGLLLTAGTDHTLTTTIVGGRGFTAVMVSWMAKFNPIIMIFTSLLLVVLGRGASEISSTFGLNQSFSDILTGIILFFIIGSEFFITYRVSLRKGGKKEA
;
A
#
# COMPACT_ATOMS: atom_id res chain seq x y z
N MET A 1 -8.63 -43.86 18.32
CA MET A 1 -9.08 -42.46 18.32
C MET A 1 -9.74 -42.16 16.96
N ASN A 2 -11.08 -42.09 16.92
CA ASN A 2 -11.84 -41.75 15.70
C ASN A 2 -11.54 -40.27 15.36
N LYS A 3 -10.70 -40.01 14.37
CA LYS A 3 -10.58 -38.66 13.80
C LYS A 3 -11.94 -38.29 13.21
N LYS A 4 -12.70 -37.41 13.86
CA LYS A 4 -13.88 -36.76 13.25
C LYS A 4 -13.49 -36.22 11.89
N GLN A 5 -13.93 -36.82 10.83
CA GLN A 5 -13.66 -36.38 9.47
C GLN A 5 -14.36 -35.03 9.29
N SER A 6 -13.62 -34.00 8.84
CA SER A 6 -14.17 -32.67 8.61
C SER A 6 -15.27 -32.74 7.53
N LEU A 7 -16.40 -32.04 7.77
CA LEU A 7 -17.54 -31.91 6.84
C LEU A 7 -17.15 -31.23 5.51
N PHE A 8 -16.12 -30.41 5.53
CA PHE A 8 -15.65 -29.69 4.36
C PHE A 8 -14.32 -30.26 3.87
N HIS A 9 -14.23 -30.43 2.57
CA HIS A 9 -12.99 -30.76 1.88
C HIS A 9 -12.51 -29.53 1.11
N ILE A 10 -11.33 -29.01 1.47
CA ILE A 10 -10.69 -27.86 0.83
C ILE A 10 -9.58 -28.40 -0.07
N ALA A 11 -9.73 -28.20 -1.37
CA ALA A 11 -8.73 -28.57 -2.37
C ALA A 11 -8.24 -27.31 -3.07
N LYS A 12 -6.93 -27.24 -3.34
CA LYS A 12 -6.37 -26.18 -4.18
C LYS A 12 -6.94 -26.33 -5.59
N ARG A 13 -7.43 -25.22 -6.16
CA ARG A 13 -7.94 -25.23 -7.54
C ARG A 13 -6.77 -25.18 -8.54
N ASP A 14 -6.98 -25.83 -9.68
CA ASP A 14 -6.28 -25.47 -10.89
C ASP A 14 -6.66 -24.05 -11.32
N THR A 15 -5.90 -23.46 -12.25
CA THR A 15 -6.11 -22.06 -12.67
C THR A 15 -7.57 -21.81 -13.11
N LEU A 16 -8.24 -20.87 -12.42
CA LEU A 16 -9.58 -20.42 -12.85
C LEU A 16 -9.46 -19.50 -14.08
N PRO A 17 -10.40 -19.60 -15.04
CA PRO A 17 -10.52 -18.62 -16.11
C PRO A 17 -10.68 -17.21 -15.54
N TRP A 18 -10.11 -16.22 -16.21
CA TRP A 18 -10.08 -14.83 -15.75
C TRP A 18 -11.48 -14.27 -15.44
N TYR A 19 -12.50 -14.61 -16.26
CA TYR A 19 -13.88 -14.14 -16.09
C TYR A 19 -14.53 -14.69 -14.82
N LYS A 20 -14.24 -15.95 -14.42
CA LYS A 20 -14.75 -16.52 -13.16
C LYS A 20 -14.10 -15.87 -11.94
N SER A 21 -12.80 -15.59 -12.01
CA SER A 21 -12.11 -14.86 -10.94
C SER A 21 -12.67 -13.44 -10.79
N PHE A 22 -12.96 -12.78 -11.91
CA PHE A 22 -13.59 -11.46 -11.92
C PHE A 22 -15.01 -11.50 -11.34
N ALA A 23 -15.82 -12.51 -11.70
CA ALA A 23 -17.16 -12.69 -11.15
C ALA A 23 -17.14 -12.92 -9.62
N ILE A 24 -16.24 -13.76 -9.11
CA ILE A 24 -16.10 -14.00 -7.66
C ILE A 24 -15.75 -12.70 -6.92
N ARG A 25 -14.80 -11.91 -7.44
CA ARG A 25 -14.44 -10.61 -6.87
C ARG A 25 -15.62 -9.63 -6.92
N GLY A 26 -16.33 -9.57 -8.05
CA GLY A 26 -17.52 -8.73 -8.20
C GLY A 26 -18.61 -9.08 -7.19
N CYS A 27 -18.91 -10.36 -7.01
CA CYS A 27 -19.86 -10.82 -6.00
C CYS A 27 -19.40 -10.46 -4.57
N ALA A 28 -18.12 -10.61 -4.25
CA ALA A 28 -17.60 -10.26 -2.94
C ALA A 28 -17.71 -8.74 -2.66
N ILE A 29 -17.42 -7.90 -3.66
CA ILE A 29 -17.58 -6.45 -3.55
C ILE A 29 -19.05 -6.09 -3.36
N LEU A 30 -19.95 -6.68 -4.13
CA LEU A 30 -21.39 -6.45 -3.96
C LEU A 30 -21.87 -6.87 -2.56
N LEU A 31 -21.44 -8.02 -2.06
CA LEU A 31 -21.74 -8.45 -0.69
C LEU A 31 -21.18 -7.49 0.35
N ALA A 32 -19.95 -7.03 0.18
CA ALA A 32 -19.35 -6.01 1.05
C ALA A 32 -20.18 -4.73 1.08
N LEU A 33 -20.58 -4.24 -0.08
CA LEU A 33 -21.41 -3.03 -0.21
C LEU A 33 -22.80 -3.22 0.44
N VAL A 34 -23.43 -4.39 0.27
CA VAL A 34 -24.71 -4.71 0.92
C VAL A 34 -24.54 -4.73 2.44
N VAL A 35 -23.50 -5.37 2.97
CA VAL A 35 -23.24 -5.38 4.42
C VAL A 35 -22.95 -3.97 4.94
N CYS A 36 -22.14 -3.18 4.23
CA CYS A 36 -21.91 -1.77 4.59
C CYS A 36 -23.21 -0.96 4.59
N ALA A 37 -24.07 -1.15 3.60
CA ALA A 37 -25.36 -0.49 3.53
C ALA A 37 -26.28 -0.88 4.69
N VAL A 38 -26.36 -2.17 5.03
CA VAL A 38 -27.14 -2.67 6.16
C VAL A 38 -26.63 -2.11 7.48
N VAL A 39 -25.31 -2.14 7.72
CA VAL A 39 -24.70 -1.60 8.95
C VAL A 39 -24.96 -0.08 9.06
N THR A 40 -24.80 0.66 7.97
CA THR A 40 -25.08 2.10 7.94
C THR A 40 -26.58 2.38 8.17
N MET A 41 -27.47 1.63 7.51
CA MET A 41 -28.92 1.78 7.67
C MET A 41 -29.36 1.53 9.12
N LEU A 42 -28.82 0.51 9.78
CA LEU A 42 -29.16 0.20 11.18
C LEU A 42 -28.72 1.32 12.15
N LEU A 43 -27.67 2.06 11.83
CA LEU A 43 -27.16 3.14 12.69
C LEU A 43 -27.75 4.50 12.36
N THR A 44 -28.10 4.77 11.10
CA THR A 44 -28.53 6.10 10.64
C THR A 44 -29.99 6.16 10.25
N GLY A 45 -30.65 5.01 10.00
CA GLY A 45 -32.00 4.95 9.44
C GLY A 45 -32.09 5.32 7.94
N GLU A 46 -30.97 5.57 7.28
CA GLU A 46 -30.92 6.04 5.89
C GLU A 46 -31.20 4.94 4.86
N ASN A 47 -31.73 5.35 3.71
CA ASN A 47 -32.04 4.46 2.60
C ASN A 47 -30.74 3.92 1.96
N PRO A 48 -30.61 2.60 1.69
CA PRO A 48 -29.46 2.01 1.02
C PRO A 48 -29.05 2.70 -0.29
N VAL A 49 -30.00 3.19 -1.07
CA VAL A 49 -29.75 3.91 -2.32
C VAL A 49 -28.95 5.20 -2.08
N ASN A 50 -29.30 5.94 -1.00
CA ASN A 50 -28.57 7.14 -0.61
C ASN A 50 -27.15 6.80 -0.16
N ILE A 51 -26.98 5.67 0.53
CA ILE A 51 -25.66 5.20 0.97
C ILE A 51 -24.75 4.87 -0.23
N PHE A 52 -25.26 4.16 -1.24
CA PHE A 52 -24.49 3.86 -2.45
C PHE A 52 -24.20 5.13 -3.27
N ALA A 53 -25.15 6.04 -3.39
CA ALA A 53 -24.94 7.34 -4.05
C ALA A 53 -23.84 8.15 -3.33
N THR A 54 -23.79 8.08 -1.99
CA THR A 54 -22.78 8.75 -1.18
C THR A 54 -21.38 8.19 -1.41
N ILE A 55 -21.23 6.87 -1.61
CA ILE A 55 -19.94 6.26 -1.98
C ILE A 55 -19.39 6.86 -3.27
N PHE A 56 -20.22 6.96 -4.31
CA PHE A 56 -19.82 7.58 -5.58
C PHE A 56 -19.53 9.07 -5.45
N LYS A 57 -20.35 9.80 -4.71
CA LYS A 57 -20.16 11.23 -4.44
C LYS A 57 -18.86 11.49 -3.65
N GLY A 58 -18.45 10.56 -2.78
CA GLY A 58 -17.21 10.65 -2.03
C GLY A 58 -15.96 10.60 -2.92
N ALA A 59 -16.00 9.79 -3.96
CA ALA A 59 -14.90 9.65 -4.90
C ALA A 59 -14.92 10.70 -6.03
N PHE A 60 -16.10 10.97 -6.63
CA PHE A 60 -16.23 11.71 -7.89
C PHE A 60 -17.26 12.86 -7.85
N GLY A 61 -17.83 13.18 -6.70
CA GLY A 61 -18.90 14.16 -6.56
C GLY A 61 -18.52 15.63 -6.84
N SER A 62 -17.23 15.93 -7.01
CA SER A 62 -16.72 17.23 -7.45
C SER A 62 -15.33 17.09 -8.10
N ALA A 63 -14.93 18.08 -8.89
CA ALA A 63 -13.60 18.12 -9.51
C ALA A 63 -12.48 17.97 -8.44
N ARG A 64 -12.61 18.65 -7.30
CA ARG A 64 -11.67 18.54 -6.18
C ARG A 64 -11.61 17.12 -5.61
N LYS A 65 -12.77 16.47 -5.40
CA LYS A 65 -12.83 15.08 -4.89
C LYS A 65 -12.21 14.10 -5.88
N SER A 66 -12.45 14.30 -7.17
CA SER A 66 -11.82 13.48 -8.22
C SER A 66 -10.30 13.60 -8.22
N TRP A 67 -9.74 14.81 -8.11
CA TRP A 67 -8.30 15.02 -8.02
C TRP A 67 -7.69 14.36 -6.78
N VAL A 68 -8.35 14.48 -5.62
CA VAL A 68 -7.92 13.81 -4.39
C VAL A 68 -8.00 12.28 -4.53
N THR A 69 -9.01 11.76 -5.22
CA THR A 69 -9.15 10.32 -5.51
C THR A 69 -7.99 9.83 -6.38
N PHE A 70 -7.65 10.54 -7.46
CA PHE A 70 -6.49 10.20 -8.30
C PHE A 70 -5.15 10.34 -7.58
N GLN A 71 -5.00 11.31 -6.70
CA GLN A 71 -3.82 11.43 -5.85
C GLN A 71 -3.70 10.25 -4.88
N ASN A 72 -4.79 9.87 -4.18
CA ASN A 72 -4.78 8.70 -3.31
C ASN A 72 -4.54 7.40 -4.08
N LEU A 73 -5.08 7.28 -5.30
CA LEU A 73 -4.76 6.20 -6.22
C LEU A 73 -3.26 6.15 -6.52
N ALA A 74 -2.67 7.28 -6.89
CA ALA A 74 -1.24 7.35 -7.18
C ALA A 74 -0.38 6.92 -5.99
N VAL A 75 -0.70 7.41 -4.78
CA VAL A 75 0.04 7.03 -3.57
C VAL A 75 -0.08 5.54 -3.27
N LEU A 76 -1.31 4.99 -3.26
CA LEU A 76 -1.51 3.56 -2.99
C LEU A 76 -0.85 2.69 -4.06
N LEU A 77 -0.98 3.05 -5.34
CA LEU A 77 -0.35 2.36 -6.46
C LEU A 77 1.17 2.41 -6.35
N GLY A 78 1.76 3.57 -6.05
CA GLY A 78 3.21 3.72 -5.90
C GLY A 78 3.80 2.85 -4.80
N ILE A 79 3.15 2.79 -3.62
CA ILE A 79 3.55 1.90 -2.53
C ILE A 79 3.36 0.44 -2.94
N SER A 80 2.28 0.11 -3.64
CA SER A 80 2.02 -1.25 -4.12
C SER A 80 3.07 -1.72 -5.14
N LEU A 81 3.49 -0.82 -6.04
CA LEU A 81 4.59 -1.08 -6.98
C LEU A 81 5.93 -1.29 -6.25
N ALA A 82 6.16 -0.52 -5.17
CA ALA A 82 7.36 -0.65 -4.35
C ALA A 82 7.50 -2.04 -3.70
N VAL A 83 6.41 -2.59 -3.16
CA VAL A 83 6.45 -3.90 -2.47
C VAL A 83 6.39 -5.09 -3.43
N THR A 84 5.91 -4.91 -4.64
CA THR A 84 5.69 -5.98 -5.62
C THR A 84 6.94 -6.83 -5.91
N PRO A 85 8.15 -6.27 -6.12
CA PRO A 85 9.35 -7.07 -6.35
C PRO A 85 9.67 -8.02 -5.19
N ALA A 86 9.49 -7.55 -3.95
CA ALA A 86 9.73 -8.35 -2.75
C ALA A 86 8.74 -9.52 -2.67
N PHE A 87 7.45 -9.27 -2.85
CA PHE A 87 6.43 -10.32 -2.84
C PHE A 87 6.55 -11.30 -4.00
N LYS A 88 6.91 -10.84 -5.20
CA LYS A 88 7.18 -11.71 -6.36
C LYS A 88 8.34 -12.66 -6.08
N MET A 89 9.32 -12.22 -5.27
CA MET A 89 10.45 -13.05 -4.78
C MET A 89 10.07 -13.94 -3.59
N ARG A 90 8.83 -13.86 -3.09
CA ARG A 90 8.35 -14.50 -1.85
C ARG A 90 9.08 -14.02 -0.59
N PHE A 91 9.60 -12.81 -0.60
CA PHE A 91 10.05 -12.11 0.60
C PHE A 91 8.88 -11.28 1.18
N TRP A 92 8.47 -11.61 2.40
CA TRP A 92 7.31 -10.99 3.04
C TRP A 92 7.65 -9.62 3.64
N ASN A 93 7.77 -8.60 2.77
CA ASN A 93 8.00 -7.22 3.19
C ASN A 93 6.71 -6.55 3.67
N ILE A 94 6.39 -6.67 4.97
CA ILE A 94 5.29 -5.94 5.61
C ILE A 94 5.75 -4.55 6.10
N GLY A 95 7.02 -4.20 5.88
CA GLY A 95 7.65 -2.97 6.34
C GLY A 95 7.40 -1.71 5.50
N ALA A 96 6.57 -1.78 4.47
CA ALA A 96 6.35 -0.66 3.56
C ALA A 96 5.83 0.60 4.27
N GLU A 97 4.98 0.46 5.28
CA GLU A 97 4.47 1.57 6.08
C GLU A 97 5.62 2.37 6.71
N GLY A 98 6.55 1.68 7.37
CA GLY A 98 7.73 2.31 7.97
C GLY A 98 8.72 2.83 6.95
N GLN A 99 8.92 2.13 5.82
CA GLN A 99 9.81 2.58 4.74
C GLN A 99 9.34 3.91 4.14
N VAL A 100 8.04 4.08 3.91
CA VAL A 100 7.46 5.34 3.45
C VAL A 100 7.58 6.41 4.52
N LEU A 101 7.26 6.08 5.78
CA LEU A 101 7.33 7.03 6.90
C LEU A 101 8.75 7.57 7.12
N ILE A 102 9.77 6.72 7.00
CA ILE A 102 11.18 7.15 7.06
C ILE A 102 11.54 8.04 5.88
N GLY A 103 10.98 7.78 4.69
CA GLY A 103 11.09 8.69 3.54
C GLY A 103 10.46 10.06 3.82
N CYS A 104 9.26 10.08 4.44
CA CYS A 104 8.61 11.32 4.89
C CYS A 104 9.48 12.07 5.91
N LEU A 105 10.03 11.36 6.88
CA LEU A 105 10.89 11.91 7.92
C LEU A 105 12.16 12.54 7.32
N ALA A 106 12.84 11.83 6.43
CA ALA A 106 14.03 12.34 5.75
C ALA A 106 13.74 13.60 4.91
N THR A 107 12.59 13.60 4.21
CA THR A 107 12.12 14.76 3.44
C THR A 107 11.85 15.95 4.37
N ALA A 108 11.09 15.75 5.44
CA ALA A 108 10.78 16.80 6.41
C ALA A 108 12.05 17.36 7.06
N ALA A 109 13.01 16.49 7.40
CA ALA A 109 14.31 16.93 7.95
C ALA A 109 15.07 17.85 6.99
N CYS A 110 15.13 17.52 5.70
CA CYS A 110 15.73 18.38 4.68
C CYS A 110 14.98 19.71 4.53
N MET A 111 13.64 19.66 4.45
CA MET A 111 12.81 20.87 4.30
C MET A 111 12.96 21.81 5.50
N ILE A 112 13.03 21.30 6.72
CA ILE A 112 13.16 22.13 7.94
C ILE A 112 14.59 22.66 8.11
N SER A 113 15.60 21.84 7.86
CA SER A 113 16.98 22.18 8.21
C SER A 113 17.72 22.97 7.11
N LEU A 114 17.28 22.88 5.86
CA LEU A 114 17.98 23.43 4.70
C LEU A 114 17.18 24.49 3.93
N ALA A 115 15.95 24.83 4.36
CA ALA A 115 15.08 25.78 3.67
C ALA A 115 15.76 27.14 3.42
N ASP A 116 16.44 27.67 4.42
CA ASP A 116 17.12 29.00 4.34
C ASP A 116 18.54 28.94 3.76
N LYS A 117 19.04 27.74 3.45
CA LYS A 117 20.43 27.52 3.04
C LYS A 117 20.60 27.20 1.56
N LEU A 118 19.56 26.66 0.93
CA LEU A 118 19.62 26.15 -0.43
C LEU A 118 18.50 26.72 -1.31
N PRO A 119 18.78 26.96 -2.61
CA PRO A 119 17.74 27.25 -3.59
C PRO A 119 16.72 26.12 -3.65
N ASN A 120 15.45 26.44 -3.90
CA ASN A 120 14.35 25.48 -3.84
C ASN A 120 14.57 24.23 -4.72
N ALA A 121 15.08 24.39 -5.95
CA ALA A 121 15.37 23.27 -6.84
C ALA A 121 16.43 22.31 -6.26
N VAL A 122 17.49 22.85 -5.64
CA VAL A 122 18.54 22.05 -5.00
C VAL A 122 18.00 21.37 -3.74
N LEU A 123 17.17 22.07 -2.96
CA LEU A 123 16.52 21.51 -1.78
C LEU A 123 15.65 20.30 -2.13
N ILE A 124 14.87 20.40 -3.21
CA ILE A 124 14.04 19.28 -3.71
C ILE A 124 14.92 18.09 -4.11
N LEU A 125 16.03 18.32 -4.84
CA LEU A 125 16.95 17.25 -5.24
C LEU A 125 17.64 16.59 -4.04
N VAL A 126 18.06 17.38 -3.05
CA VAL A 126 18.64 16.85 -1.81
C VAL A 126 17.61 16.05 -1.02
N SER A 127 16.37 16.55 -0.91
CA SER A 127 15.27 15.84 -0.26
C SER A 127 14.94 14.53 -0.97
N LEU A 128 14.97 14.52 -2.31
CA LEU A 128 14.80 13.31 -3.12
C LEU A 128 15.89 12.29 -2.83
N ALA A 129 17.15 12.71 -2.86
CA ALA A 129 18.28 11.82 -2.57
C ALA A 129 18.21 11.27 -1.14
N ALA A 130 17.88 12.14 -0.17
CA ALA A 130 17.74 11.74 1.24
C ALA A 130 16.58 10.76 1.44
N ALA A 131 15.42 11.00 0.85
CA ALA A 131 14.26 10.11 0.94
C ALA A 131 14.52 8.73 0.32
N LEU A 132 15.13 8.71 -0.88
CA LEU A 132 15.53 7.46 -1.56
C LEU A 132 16.54 6.68 -0.71
N ALA A 133 17.58 7.35 -0.20
CA ALA A 133 18.62 6.72 0.62
C ALA A 133 18.07 6.21 1.95
N ALA A 134 17.23 6.99 2.62
CA ALA A 134 16.62 6.61 3.90
C ALA A 134 15.69 5.41 3.75
N GLY A 135 14.82 5.42 2.75
CA GLY A 135 13.95 4.28 2.42
C GLY A 135 14.75 3.04 2.01
N ALA A 136 15.78 3.21 1.16
CA ALA A 136 16.67 2.13 0.76
C ALA A 136 17.39 1.49 1.94
N LEU A 137 17.94 2.31 2.85
CA LEU A 137 18.60 1.84 4.07
C LEU A 137 17.62 1.08 4.98
N TRP A 138 16.38 1.59 5.10
CA TRP A 138 15.35 0.95 5.91
C TRP A 138 14.92 -0.40 5.34
N GLY A 139 14.88 -0.54 4.01
CA GLY A 139 14.65 -1.80 3.32
C GLY A 139 15.86 -2.74 3.32
N PHE A 140 17.07 -2.19 3.32
CA PHE A 140 18.32 -2.97 3.35
C PHE A 140 18.48 -3.77 4.65
N LEU A 141 18.16 -3.18 5.79
CA LEU A 141 18.37 -3.81 7.11
C LEU A 141 17.72 -5.21 7.19
N PRO A 142 16.39 -5.37 7.04
CA PRO A 142 15.77 -6.70 7.13
C PRO A 142 16.27 -7.66 6.06
N ALA A 143 16.60 -7.16 4.86
CA ALA A 143 17.11 -7.98 3.78
C ALA A 143 18.52 -8.52 4.08
N PHE A 144 19.39 -7.71 4.65
CA PHE A 144 20.73 -8.10 5.03
C PHE A 144 20.71 -9.20 6.11
N PHE A 145 19.91 -9.01 7.16
CA PHE A 145 19.78 -9.99 8.23
C PHE A 145 19.15 -11.30 7.74
N ASN A 146 18.13 -11.21 6.85
CA ASN A 146 17.54 -12.41 6.26
C ASN A 146 18.53 -13.14 5.35
N ALA A 147 19.22 -12.43 4.45
CA ALA A 147 20.15 -13.02 3.51
C ALA A 147 21.33 -13.72 4.21
N LYS A 148 21.82 -13.15 5.35
CA LYS A 148 23.02 -13.68 6.02
C LYS A 148 22.69 -14.71 7.11
N TRP A 149 21.58 -14.55 7.82
CA TRP A 149 21.22 -15.38 8.99
C TRP A 149 19.85 -16.04 8.87
N ASN A 150 19.18 -15.91 7.71
CA ASN A 150 17.86 -16.48 7.48
C ASN A 150 16.85 -16.10 8.56
N THR A 151 16.90 -14.84 9.03
CA THR A 151 15.96 -14.30 10.01
C THR A 151 14.56 -14.21 9.41
N ASN A 152 13.53 -14.23 10.27
CA ASN A 152 12.16 -14.08 9.83
C ASN A 152 11.91 -12.65 9.32
N GLU A 153 11.78 -12.49 8.00
CA GLU A 153 11.61 -11.20 7.32
C GLU A 153 10.29 -10.51 7.71
N THR A 154 9.23 -11.28 7.93
CA THR A 154 7.91 -10.76 8.29
C THR A 154 7.94 -10.05 9.63
N LEU A 155 8.48 -10.73 10.67
CA LEU A 155 8.61 -10.13 12.00
C LEU A 155 9.57 -8.95 11.97
N PHE A 156 10.72 -9.09 11.31
CA PHE A 156 11.71 -8.02 11.25
C PHE A 156 11.13 -6.75 10.60
N THR A 157 10.51 -6.89 9.43
CA THR A 157 9.93 -5.74 8.71
C THR A 157 8.76 -5.13 9.47
N LEU A 158 7.95 -5.94 10.17
CA LEU A 158 6.87 -5.44 11.02
C LEU A 158 7.40 -4.63 12.21
N MET A 159 8.45 -5.13 12.90
CA MET A 159 9.08 -4.39 14.00
C MET A 159 9.69 -3.07 13.53
N MET A 160 10.26 -3.04 12.32
CA MET A 160 10.79 -1.83 11.71
C MET A 160 9.71 -0.75 11.50
N ASN A 161 8.43 -1.12 11.28
CA ASN A 161 7.34 -0.14 11.21
C ASN A 161 7.15 0.58 12.56
N TYR A 162 7.16 -0.17 13.68
CA TYR A 162 7.03 0.43 15.01
C TYR A 162 8.21 1.36 15.31
N ILE A 163 9.44 0.96 14.97
CA ILE A 163 10.62 1.80 15.16
C ILE A 163 10.49 3.08 14.31
N ALA A 164 10.06 2.98 13.05
CA ALA A 164 9.84 4.12 12.18
C ALA A 164 8.81 5.10 12.77
N THR A 165 7.70 4.57 13.30
CA THR A 165 6.65 5.39 13.94
C THR A 165 7.19 6.13 15.16
N GLN A 166 7.98 5.47 16.02
CA GLN A 166 8.56 6.10 17.21
C GLN A 166 9.64 7.14 16.84
N LEU A 167 10.45 6.87 15.80
CA LEU A 167 11.39 7.86 15.29
C LEU A 167 10.68 9.09 14.75
N ALA A 168 9.63 8.92 13.96
CA ALA A 168 8.82 10.03 13.48
C ALA A 168 8.20 10.82 14.65
N ALA A 169 7.62 10.13 15.64
CA ALA A 169 7.06 10.77 16.83
C ALA A 169 8.10 11.59 17.59
N PHE A 170 9.30 11.05 17.77
CA PHE A 170 10.41 11.78 18.43
C PHE A 170 10.76 13.07 17.68
N PHE A 171 10.95 13.00 16.36
CA PHE A 171 11.30 14.19 15.58
C PHE A 171 10.13 15.20 15.46
N ILE A 172 8.88 14.74 15.49
CA ILE A 172 7.72 15.64 15.57
C ILE A 172 7.79 16.48 16.84
N ILE A 173 8.11 15.91 18.00
CA ILE A 173 8.28 16.63 19.27
C ILE A 173 9.48 17.60 19.20
N VAL A 174 10.58 17.19 18.54
CA VAL A 174 11.76 18.07 18.37
C VAL A 174 11.42 19.29 17.51
N TRP A 175 10.62 19.14 16.45
CA TRP A 175 10.31 20.17 15.46
C TRP A 175 8.96 20.87 15.68
N GLU A 176 8.17 20.48 16.69
CA GLU A 176 6.86 21.08 16.94
C GLU A 176 6.93 22.60 17.17
N VAL A 177 5.96 23.31 16.61
CA VAL A 177 5.79 24.75 16.79
C VAL A 177 4.29 25.07 16.92
N PRO A 178 3.85 25.72 18.04
CA PRO A 178 4.60 26.01 19.26
C PRO A 178 4.96 24.75 20.04
N LYS A 179 5.93 24.84 20.95
CA LYS A 179 6.32 23.71 21.81
C LYS A 179 5.15 23.21 22.66
N GLY A 180 4.99 21.87 22.74
CA GLY A 180 3.85 21.23 23.39
C GLY A 180 2.63 21.03 22.50
N ALA A 181 2.70 21.41 21.21
CA ALA A 181 1.59 21.25 20.26
C ALA A 181 1.39 19.80 19.78
N GLY A 182 2.40 18.93 19.92
CA GLY A 182 2.38 17.56 19.45
C GLY A 182 2.30 17.39 17.92
N LYS A 183 2.55 18.49 17.18
CA LYS A 183 2.48 18.52 15.70
C LYS A 183 3.40 19.60 15.13
N ILE A 184 3.91 19.35 13.92
CA ILE A 184 4.79 20.30 13.23
C ILE A 184 3.99 21.42 12.52
N GLY A 185 2.75 21.16 12.14
CA GLY A 185 1.99 22.05 11.26
C GLY A 185 2.40 21.91 9.79
N ILE A 186 2.18 22.95 8.99
CA ILE A 186 2.58 22.98 7.58
C ILE A 186 4.04 23.47 7.51
N ILE A 187 4.93 22.62 6.99
CA ILE A 187 6.35 22.92 6.88
C ILE A 187 6.55 24.02 5.82
N ASN A 188 7.28 25.09 6.18
CA ASN A 188 7.66 26.19 5.29
C ASN A 188 6.45 26.87 4.61
N GLN A 189 5.33 27.03 5.32
CA GLN A 189 4.08 27.60 4.78
C GLN A 189 4.28 29.00 4.15
N GLY A 190 5.20 29.81 4.66
CA GLY A 190 5.43 31.18 4.16
C GLY A 190 6.39 31.26 2.97
N THR A 191 7.29 30.30 2.81
CA THR A 191 8.34 30.30 1.77
C THR A 191 8.14 29.24 0.71
N GLU A 192 7.28 28.26 0.96
CA GLU A 192 7.06 27.06 0.13
C GLU A 192 8.36 26.31 -0.21
N ALA A 193 9.41 26.50 0.62
CA ALA A 193 10.72 25.91 0.40
C ALA A 193 10.68 24.38 0.54
N GLY A 194 11.13 23.69 -0.49
CA GLY A 194 11.10 22.22 -0.59
C GLY A 194 9.76 21.66 -1.07
N TRP A 195 8.76 22.49 -1.35
CA TRP A 195 7.52 22.02 -1.95
C TRP A 195 7.72 21.67 -3.42
N LEU A 196 7.09 20.60 -3.86
CA LEU A 196 7.12 20.24 -5.27
C LEU A 196 6.33 21.24 -6.11
N PRO A 197 6.80 21.56 -7.32
CA PRO A 197 6.17 22.58 -8.17
C PRO A 197 4.76 22.14 -8.60
N VAL A 198 3.86 23.12 -8.65
CA VAL A 198 2.51 22.91 -9.17
C VAL A 198 2.58 22.85 -10.70
N VAL A 199 2.14 21.73 -11.28
CA VAL A 199 2.12 21.50 -12.73
C VAL A 199 0.70 21.65 -13.25
N GLY A 200 0.51 22.38 -14.35
CA GLY A 200 -0.81 22.56 -14.97
C GLY A 200 -1.87 23.19 -14.07
N GLY A 201 -1.49 23.99 -13.08
CA GLY A 201 -2.39 24.61 -12.12
C GLY A 201 -3.02 23.63 -11.12
N GLN A 202 -2.55 22.37 -11.08
CA GLN A 202 -3.04 21.32 -10.20
C GLN A 202 -1.92 20.77 -9.33
N LYS A 203 -2.05 20.92 -8.00
CA LYS A 203 -1.02 20.48 -7.05
C LYS A 203 -0.79 18.96 -7.00
N TYR A 204 -1.77 18.17 -7.43
CA TYR A 204 -1.68 16.70 -7.38
C TYR A 204 -1.12 16.10 -8.67
N LEU A 205 -1.07 16.86 -9.78
CA LEU A 205 -0.73 16.32 -11.09
C LEU A 205 0.69 15.77 -11.16
N LEU A 206 1.66 16.43 -10.53
CA LEU A 206 3.04 15.97 -10.51
C LEU A 206 3.19 14.60 -9.85
N VAL A 207 2.53 14.39 -8.72
CA VAL A 207 2.52 13.10 -8.00
C VAL A 207 1.95 11.99 -8.89
N ILE A 208 0.83 12.27 -9.58
CA ILE A 208 0.19 11.33 -10.49
C ILE A 208 1.13 10.98 -11.64
N LEU A 209 1.78 11.97 -12.27
CA LEU A 209 2.72 11.76 -13.37
C LEU A 209 3.94 10.94 -12.95
N VAL A 210 4.55 11.26 -11.79
CA VAL A 210 5.69 10.50 -11.27
C VAL A 210 5.32 9.03 -11.06
N VAL A 211 4.14 8.76 -10.48
CA VAL A 211 3.69 7.37 -10.25
C VAL A 211 3.31 6.69 -11.57
N ALA A 212 2.78 7.41 -12.55
CA ALA A 212 2.51 6.85 -13.88
C ALA A 212 3.82 6.41 -14.56
N VAL A 213 4.87 7.24 -14.52
CA VAL A 213 6.21 6.88 -15.01
C VAL A 213 6.79 5.71 -14.22
N LEU A 214 6.66 5.72 -12.89
CA LEU A 214 7.08 4.60 -12.04
C LEU A 214 6.36 3.30 -12.40
N THR A 215 5.07 3.36 -12.75
CA THR A 215 4.28 2.18 -13.18
C THR A 215 4.86 1.57 -14.45
N VAL A 216 5.17 2.40 -15.45
CA VAL A 216 5.80 1.94 -16.69
C VAL A 216 7.20 1.37 -16.41
N PHE A 217 8.00 2.07 -15.61
CA PHE A 217 9.32 1.59 -15.20
C PHE A 217 9.25 0.22 -14.51
N MET A 218 8.36 0.06 -13.53
CA MET A 218 8.20 -1.20 -12.80
C MET A 218 7.65 -2.32 -13.68
N TYR A 219 6.79 -2.01 -14.65
CA TYR A 219 6.30 -2.98 -15.62
C TYR A 219 7.45 -3.51 -16.49
N ILE A 220 8.30 -2.62 -17.01
CA ILE A 220 9.49 -3.00 -17.79
C ILE A 220 10.48 -3.75 -16.92
N TYR A 221 10.76 -3.25 -15.71
CA TYR A 221 11.69 -3.87 -14.78
C TYR A 221 11.31 -5.30 -14.40
N LEU A 222 10.05 -5.57 -14.08
CA LEU A 222 9.60 -6.88 -13.63
C LEU A 222 9.43 -7.91 -14.75
N ASN A 223 9.15 -7.47 -15.98
CA ASN A 223 8.83 -8.38 -17.08
C ASN A 223 9.94 -8.53 -18.13
N TYR A 224 10.77 -7.50 -18.31
CA TYR A 224 11.75 -7.46 -19.40
C TYR A 224 13.20 -7.36 -18.94
N SER A 225 13.46 -7.11 -17.64
CA SER A 225 14.85 -7.01 -17.17
C SER A 225 15.39 -8.36 -16.67
N LYS A 226 16.74 -8.50 -16.73
CA LYS A 226 17.45 -9.62 -16.10
C LYS A 226 17.11 -9.73 -14.61
N HIS A 227 16.98 -8.60 -13.94
CA HIS A 227 16.65 -8.55 -12.51
C HIS A 227 15.25 -9.06 -12.21
N GLY A 228 14.25 -8.72 -13.05
CA GLY A 228 12.89 -9.25 -12.95
C GLY A 228 12.82 -10.76 -13.14
N TYR A 229 13.63 -11.29 -14.05
CA TYR A 229 13.79 -12.73 -14.23
C TYR A 229 14.39 -13.40 -12.98
N GLU A 230 15.51 -12.87 -12.45
CA GLU A 230 16.14 -13.39 -11.23
C GLU A 230 15.16 -13.39 -10.03
N ILE A 231 14.39 -12.31 -9.86
CA ILE A 231 13.32 -12.19 -8.84
C ILE A 231 12.28 -13.32 -9.00
N ALA A 232 11.83 -13.59 -10.23
CA ALA A 232 10.84 -14.62 -10.50
C ALA A 232 11.38 -16.03 -10.19
N VAL A 233 12.60 -16.34 -10.62
CA VAL A 233 13.25 -17.65 -10.38
C VAL A 233 13.49 -17.88 -8.89
N VAL A 234 14.00 -16.88 -8.15
CA VAL A 234 14.17 -16.98 -6.69
C VAL A 234 12.81 -17.17 -5.99
N GLY A 235 11.76 -16.52 -6.48
CA GLY A 235 10.40 -16.66 -5.95
C GLY A 235 9.78 -18.04 -6.19
N GLU A 236 10.16 -18.74 -7.26
CA GLU A 236 9.72 -20.12 -7.48
C GLU A 236 10.47 -21.10 -6.56
N SER A 237 11.79 -21.03 -6.56
CA SER A 237 12.64 -21.88 -5.72
C SER A 237 14.05 -21.28 -5.57
N GLN A 238 14.41 -20.94 -4.33
CA GLN A 238 15.74 -20.44 -4.00
C GLN A 238 16.83 -21.49 -4.32
N ARG A 239 16.54 -22.79 -4.12
CA ARG A 239 17.47 -23.88 -4.45
C ARG A 239 17.72 -23.95 -5.95
N THR A 240 16.66 -23.93 -6.75
CA THR A 240 16.78 -23.94 -8.22
C THR A 240 17.53 -22.71 -8.73
N ALA A 241 17.26 -21.53 -8.16
CA ALA A 241 18.00 -20.30 -8.47
C ALA A 241 19.51 -20.46 -8.22
N SER A 242 19.88 -21.04 -7.06
CA SER A 242 21.29 -21.30 -6.72
C SER A 242 21.97 -22.28 -7.68
N TYR A 243 21.29 -23.36 -8.10
CA TYR A 243 21.80 -24.30 -9.11
C TYR A 243 21.99 -23.64 -10.48
N ALA A 244 21.15 -22.66 -10.83
CA ALA A 244 21.28 -21.85 -12.05
C ALA A 244 22.37 -20.76 -11.94
N GLY A 245 23.14 -20.71 -10.84
CA GLY A 245 24.22 -19.74 -10.64
C GLY A 245 23.75 -18.35 -10.16
N ILE A 246 22.48 -18.19 -9.79
CA ILE A 246 21.93 -16.94 -9.27
C ILE A 246 22.32 -16.81 -7.79
N LYS A 247 22.96 -15.70 -7.44
CA LYS A 247 23.32 -15.37 -6.03
C LYS A 247 22.10 -14.86 -5.28
N VAL A 248 21.33 -15.76 -4.65
CA VAL A 248 20.06 -15.48 -3.97
C VAL A 248 20.16 -14.31 -2.99
N GLU A 249 21.20 -14.29 -2.14
CA GLU A 249 21.44 -13.23 -1.16
C GLU A 249 21.52 -11.84 -1.83
N ARG A 250 22.21 -11.71 -2.95
CA ARG A 250 22.31 -10.45 -3.70
C ARG A 250 20.97 -10.03 -4.29
N VAL A 251 20.18 -10.99 -4.77
CA VAL A 251 18.84 -10.72 -5.31
C VAL A 251 17.93 -10.20 -4.20
N ILE A 252 17.96 -10.82 -3.01
CA ILE A 252 17.15 -10.38 -1.85
C ILE A 252 17.52 -8.96 -1.46
N VAL A 253 18.80 -8.68 -1.21
CA VAL A 253 19.26 -7.37 -0.76
C VAL A 253 18.96 -6.28 -1.79
N ARG A 254 19.31 -6.51 -3.06
CA ARG A 254 19.05 -5.55 -4.14
C ARG A 254 17.56 -5.25 -4.30
N THR A 255 16.73 -6.27 -4.26
CA THR A 255 15.28 -6.13 -4.42
C THR A 255 14.66 -5.32 -3.28
N MET A 256 15.11 -5.56 -2.05
CA MET A 256 14.63 -4.83 -0.89
C MET A 256 15.15 -3.38 -0.83
N VAL A 257 16.38 -3.15 -1.26
CA VAL A 257 16.92 -1.78 -1.42
C VAL A 257 16.10 -0.99 -2.45
N LEU A 258 15.77 -1.60 -3.59
CA LEU A 258 14.90 -0.97 -4.58
C LEU A 258 13.49 -0.70 -4.01
N SER A 259 12.90 -1.71 -3.36
CA SER A 259 11.59 -1.58 -2.69
C SER A 259 11.59 -0.43 -1.69
N GLY A 260 12.58 -0.38 -0.81
CA GLY A 260 12.74 0.69 0.17
C GLY A 260 12.97 2.07 -0.47
N ALA A 261 13.80 2.15 -1.53
CA ALA A 261 14.02 3.40 -2.25
C ALA A 261 12.71 3.94 -2.85
N VAL A 262 11.92 3.09 -3.50
CA VAL A 262 10.63 3.50 -4.06
C VAL A 262 9.64 3.90 -2.96
N CYS A 263 9.63 3.19 -1.82
CA CYS A 263 8.87 3.63 -0.64
C CYS A 263 9.33 5.01 -0.14
N GLY A 264 10.64 5.26 -0.10
CA GLY A 264 11.21 6.58 0.23
C GLY A 264 10.76 7.68 -0.74
N LEU A 265 10.74 7.39 -2.04
CA LEU A 265 10.17 8.29 -3.06
C LEU A 265 8.70 8.62 -2.75
N MET A 266 7.89 7.62 -2.37
CA MET A 266 6.50 7.86 -2.00
C MET A 266 6.40 8.74 -0.75
N GLY A 267 7.33 8.62 0.19
CA GLY A 267 7.46 9.52 1.34
C GLY A 267 7.73 10.97 0.94
N LEU A 268 8.64 11.20 -0.01
CA LEU A 268 8.85 12.53 -0.58
C LEU A 268 7.57 13.09 -1.22
N LEU A 269 6.90 12.30 -2.05
CA LEU A 269 5.68 12.72 -2.75
C LEU A 269 4.54 13.06 -1.78
N LEU A 270 4.45 12.39 -0.64
CA LEU A 270 3.50 12.70 0.42
C LEU A 270 3.87 14.01 1.14
N THR A 271 5.10 14.12 1.63
CA THR A 271 5.52 15.24 2.46
C THR A 271 5.75 16.52 1.65
N ALA A 272 6.49 16.46 0.55
CA ALA A 272 6.80 17.65 -0.26
C ALA A 272 5.75 17.91 -1.35
N GLY A 273 4.95 16.92 -1.73
CA GLY A 273 4.02 17.03 -2.86
C GLY A 273 2.55 17.27 -2.49
N THR A 274 2.10 16.82 -1.34
CA THR A 274 0.65 16.86 -1.04
C THR A 274 0.31 17.41 0.33
N ASP A 275 0.90 16.87 1.38
CA ASP A 275 0.44 17.14 2.76
C ASP A 275 1.25 18.27 3.42
N HIS A 276 2.48 18.51 2.97
CA HIS A 276 3.41 19.52 3.47
C HIS A 276 3.58 19.50 5.00
N THR A 277 3.43 18.32 5.60
CA THR A 277 3.55 18.09 7.04
C THR A 277 4.12 16.71 7.30
N LEU A 278 4.46 16.44 8.56
CA LEU A 278 4.82 15.11 9.03
C LEU A 278 3.94 14.74 10.22
N THR A 279 3.28 13.60 10.13
CA THR A 279 2.56 12.96 11.23
C THR A 279 2.90 11.48 11.28
N THR A 280 2.73 10.85 12.43
CA THR A 280 2.97 9.39 12.57
C THR A 280 1.99 8.55 11.75
N THR A 281 0.87 9.14 11.35
CA THR A 281 -0.20 8.49 10.57
C THR A 281 -0.29 8.97 9.12
N ILE A 282 0.71 9.70 8.62
CA ILE A 282 0.70 10.27 7.26
C ILE A 282 0.54 9.20 6.17
N VAL A 283 1.07 8.01 6.38
CA VAL A 283 0.94 6.88 5.44
C VAL A 283 -0.45 6.25 5.51
N GLY A 284 -1.10 6.28 6.69
CA GLY A 284 -2.51 5.92 6.88
C GLY A 284 -2.82 4.45 6.59
N GLY A 285 -1.91 3.52 6.90
CA GLY A 285 -2.08 2.08 6.68
C GLY A 285 -1.98 1.65 5.20
N ARG A 286 -1.62 2.59 4.30
CA ARG A 286 -1.49 2.29 2.86
C ARG A 286 -0.39 1.28 2.57
N GLY A 287 0.62 1.16 3.43
CA GLY A 287 1.65 0.12 3.33
C GLY A 287 1.08 -1.29 3.46
N PHE A 288 0.15 -1.50 4.38
CA PHE A 288 -0.54 -2.79 4.53
C PHE A 288 -1.53 -3.04 3.40
N THR A 289 -2.31 -2.03 3.00
CA THR A 289 -3.24 -2.12 1.87
C THR A 289 -2.51 -2.40 0.55
N ALA A 290 -1.31 -1.87 0.37
CA ALA A 290 -0.47 -2.09 -0.81
C ALA A 290 -0.09 -3.57 -1.00
N VAL A 291 0.11 -4.32 0.09
CA VAL A 291 0.33 -5.76 0.03
C VAL A 291 -0.86 -6.46 -0.63
N MET A 292 -2.09 -6.12 -0.20
CA MET A 292 -3.31 -6.70 -0.77
C MET A 292 -3.48 -6.34 -2.25
N VAL A 293 -3.24 -5.09 -2.63
CA VAL A 293 -3.26 -4.65 -4.04
C VAL A 293 -2.30 -5.50 -4.88
N SER A 294 -1.07 -5.68 -4.40
CA SER A 294 -0.03 -6.45 -5.10
C SER A 294 -0.45 -7.90 -5.33
N TRP A 295 -1.02 -8.56 -4.31
CA TRP A 295 -1.51 -9.93 -4.40
C TRP A 295 -2.75 -10.07 -5.29
N MET A 296 -3.73 -9.18 -5.15
CA MET A 296 -4.94 -9.17 -5.99
C MET A 296 -4.61 -8.99 -7.47
N ALA A 297 -3.61 -8.18 -7.77
CA ALA A 297 -3.11 -7.94 -9.13
C ALA A 297 -2.17 -9.04 -9.65
N LYS A 298 -1.89 -10.08 -8.85
CA LYS A 298 -0.92 -11.13 -9.19
C LYS A 298 0.43 -10.56 -9.66
N PHE A 299 0.89 -9.51 -8.98
CA PHE A 299 2.15 -8.81 -9.24
C PHE A 299 2.24 -8.13 -10.62
N ASN A 300 1.10 -7.88 -11.29
CA ASN A 300 1.06 -7.18 -12.57
C ASN A 300 0.78 -5.69 -12.36
N PRO A 301 1.73 -4.77 -12.71
CA PRO A 301 1.58 -3.33 -12.50
C PRO A 301 0.35 -2.71 -13.18
N ILE A 302 -0.06 -3.22 -14.33
CA ILE A 302 -1.24 -2.70 -15.06
C ILE A 302 -2.52 -3.05 -14.29
N ILE A 303 -2.65 -4.29 -13.82
CA ILE A 303 -3.83 -4.72 -13.04
C ILE A 303 -3.87 -3.98 -11.70
N MET A 304 -2.72 -3.61 -11.13
CA MET A 304 -2.62 -2.85 -9.89
C MET A 304 -3.27 -1.48 -9.98
N ILE A 305 -3.31 -0.84 -11.14
CA ILE A 305 -4.03 0.43 -11.34
C ILE A 305 -5.51 0.25 -11.01
N PHE A 306 -6.14 -0.78 -11.55
CA PHE A 306 -7.56 -1.05 -11.34
C PHE A 306 -7.87 -1.49 -9.91
N THR A 307 -7.03 -2.34 -9.33
CA THR A 307 -7.22 -2.80 -7.93
C THR A 307 -7.00 -1.67 -6.93
N SER A 308 -6.02 -0.80 -7.15
CA SER A 308 -5.81 0.39 -6.33
C SER A 308 -6.96 1.39 -6.47
N LEU A 309 -7.45 1.63 -7.70
CA LEU A 309 -8.59 2.51 -7.94
C LEU A 309 -9.82 2.03 -7.19
N LEU A 310 -10.13 0.73 -7.28
CA LEU A 310 -11.24 0.12 -6.57
C LEU A 310 -11.18 0.39 -5.06
N LEU A 311 -10.04 0.06 -4.43
CA LEU A 311 -9.88 0.23 -2.98
C LEU A 311 -9.93 1.70 -2.56
N VAL A 312 -9.35 2.59 -3.34
CA VAL A 312 -9.40 4.03 -3.06
C VAL A 312 -10.82 4.58 -3.17
N VAL A 313 -11.57 4.19 -4.21
CA VAL A 313 -12.97 4.63 -4.37
C VAL A 313 -13.83 4.15 -3.19
N LEU A 314 -13.67 2.89 -2.79
CA LEU A 314 -14.41 2.34 -1.66
C LEU A 314 -14.02 2.99 -0.33
N GLY A 315 -12.74 3.21 -0.07
CA GLY A 315 -12.26 3.91 1.12
C GLY A 315 -12.71 5.38 1.19
N ARG A 316 -12.66 6.10 0.05
CA ARG A 316 -13.19 7.48 -0.05
C ARG A 316 -14.70 7.51 0.17
N GLY A 317 -15.41 6.52 -0.36
CA GLY A 317 -16.83 6.35 -0.14
C GLY A 317 -17.18 6.13 1.34
N ALA A 318 -16.43 5.26 2.02
CA ALA A 318 -16.60 5.02 3.45
C ALA A 318 -16.38 6.29 4.28
N SER A 319 -15.35 7.07 3.95
CA SER A 319 -15.08 8.37 4.60
C SER A 319 -16.18 9.39 4.33
N GLU A 320 -16.76 9.43 3.14
CA GLU A 320 -17.87 10.31 2.79
C GLU A 320 -19.15 9.92 3.53
N ILE A 321 -19.43 8.62 3.71
CA ILE A 321 -20.56 8.12 4.51
C ILE A 321 -20.44 8.64 5.94
N SER A 322 -19.28 8.48 6.58
CA SER A 322 -19.05 9.00 7.93
C SER A 322 -19.30 10.51 8.04
N SER A 323 -18.78 11.26 7.08
CA SER A 323 -18.92 12.72 7.06
C SER A 323 -20.36 13.18 6.79
N THR A 324 -21.05 12.55 5.83
CA THR A 324 -22.41 12.94 5.40
C THR A 324 -23.45 12.63 6.47
N PHE A 325 -23.32 11.50 7.15
CA PHE A 325 -24.28 11.05 8.16
C PHE A 325 -23.84 11.36 9.60
N GLY A 326 -22.82 12.22 9.79
CA GLY A 326 -22.37 12.67 11.11
C GLY A 326 -21.79 11.59 12.00
N LEU A 327 -21.27 10.50 11.40
CA LEU A 327 -20.62 9.41 12.10
C LEU A 327 -19.14 9.73 12.32
N ASN A 328 -18.53 9.15 13.36
CA ASN A 328 -17.13 9.40 13.63
C ASN A 328 -16.21 8.70 12.61
N GLN A 329 -14.93 9.09 12.56
CA GLN A 329 -13.94 8.53 11.64
C GLN A 329 -13.76 7.00 11.81
N SER A 330 -13.86 6.49 13.04
CA SER A 330 -13.76 5.05 13.31
C SER A 330 -14.81 4.22 12.56
N PHE A 331 -15.96 4.82 12.25
CA PHE A 331 -16.97 4.15 11.43
C PHE A 331 -16.52 3.96 9.98
N SER A 332 -15.84 4.94 9.40
CA SER A 332 -15.21 4.81 8.08
C SER A 332 -14.17 3.66 8.08
N ASP A 333 -13.40 3.54 9.16
CA ASP A 333 -12.39 2.48 9.28
C ASP A 333 -13.06 1.10 9.39
N ILE A 334 -14.20 0.99 10.09
CA ILE A 334 -15.01 -0.25 10.16
C ILE A 334 -15.53 -0.62 8.76
N LEU A 335 -16.13 0.32 8.03
CA LEU A 335 -16.62 0.07 6.67
C LEU A 335 -15.48 -0.38 5.74
N THR A 336 -14.34 0.30 5.82
CA THR A 336 -13.15 -0.09 5.06
C THR A 336 -12.69 -1.49 5.44
N GLY A 337 -12.67 -1.83 6.73
CA GLY A 337 -12.34 -3.17 7.22
C GLY A 337 -13.29 -4.26 6.68
N ILE A 338 -14.60 -3.99 6.66
CA ILE A 338 -15.60 -4.91 6.07
C ILE A 338 -15.31 -5.14 4.59
N ILE A 339 -15.09 -4.08 3.83
CA ILE A 339 -14.79 -4.16 2.40
C ILE A 339 -13.54 -5.01 2.16
N LEU A 340 -12.47 -4.72 2.89
CA LEU A 340 -11.21 -5.46 2.78
C LEU A 340 -11.38 -6.93 3.16
N PHE A 341 -12.15 -7.25 4.20
CA PHE A 341 -12.44 -8.62 4.60
C PHE A 341 -13.10 -9.44 3.48
N PHE A 342 -14.13 -8.89 2.83
CA PHE A 342 -14.79 -9.57 1.71
C PHE A 342 -13.88 -9.73 0.50
N ILE A 343 -13.06 -8.73 0.20
CA ILE A 343 -12.11 -8.78 -0.90
C ILE A 343 -11.04 -9.86 -0.66
N ILE A 344 -10.45 -9.92 0.54
CA ILE A 344 -9.48 -10.96 0.92
C ILE A 344 -10.17 -12.34 0.90
N GLY A 345 -11.39 -12.43 1.44
CA GLY A 345 -12.18 -13.65 1.41
C GLY A 345 -12.42 -14.17 0.00
N SER A 346 -12.60 -13.29 -0.99
CA SER A 346 -12.77 -13.69 -2.39
C SER A 346 -11.54 -14.41 -2.96
N GLU A 347 -10.32 -14.02 -2.57
CA GLU A 347 -9.09 -14.69 -3.02
C GLU A 347 -9.00 -16.14 -2.51
N PHE A 348 -9.54 -16.41 -1.30
CA PHE A 348 -9.64 -17.77 -0.81
C PHE A 348 -10.50 -18.62 -1.75
N PHE A 349 -11.67 -18.14 -2.17
CA PHE A 349 -12.58 -18.88 -3.08
C PHE A 349 -12.05 -18.96 -4.52
N ILE A 350 -11.17 -18.06 -4.92
CA ILE A 350 -10.45 -18.12 -6.21
C ILE A 350 -9.37 -19.21 -6.15
N THR A 351 -8.64 -19.31 -5.04
CA THR A 351 -7.50 -20.20 -4.89
C THR A 351 -7.90 -21.62 -4.49
N TYR A 352 -8.96 -21.74 -3.66
CA TYR A 352 -9.40 -23.01 -3.12
C TYR A 352 -10.85 -23.34 -3.51
N ARG A 353 -11.13 -24.64 -3.68
CA ARG A 353 -12.48 -25.17 -3.84
C ARG A 353 -12.92 -25.78 -2.52
N VAL A 354 -14.02 -25.26 -1.98
CA VAL A 354 -14.69 -25.85 -0.83
C VAL A 354 -15.78 -26.79 -1.36
N SER A 355 -15.70 -28.06 -1.03
CA SER A 355 -16.74 -29.06 -1.35
C SER A 355 -17.23 -29.71 -0.07
N LEU A 356 -18.54 -29.89 0.01
CA LEU A 356 -19.13 -30.75 1.05
C LEU A 356 -18.74 -32.19 0.75
N ARG A 357 -18.19 -32.88 1.73
CA ARG A 357 -17.89 -34.30 1.62
C ARG A 357 -19.25 -35.04 1.57
N LYS A 358 -19.65 -35.49 0.40
CA LYS A 358 -20.79 -36.44 0.31
C LYS A 358 -20.38 -37.65 1.12
N GLY A 359 -21.17 -37.95 2.17
CA GLY A 359 -20.98 -39.16 2.96
C GLY A 359 -20.89 -40.36 2.04
N GLY A 360 -19.69 -40.94 1.95
CA GLY A 360 -19.51 -42.17 1.17
C GLY A 360 -20.41 -43.25 1.72
N LYS A 361 -21.30 -43.78 0.90
CA LYS A 361 -21.83 -45.12 1.11
C LYS A 361 -20.60 -46.02 1.27
N LYS A 362 -20.51 -46.69 2.41
CA LYS A 362 -19.64 -47.87 2.53
C LYS A 362 -20.11 -48.81 1.48
N GLU A 363 -19.32 -49.02 0.45
CA GLU A 363 -19.44 -50.25 -0.33
C GLU A 363 -19.00 -51.38 0.60
N ALA A 364 -19.93 -52.30 0.80
CA ALA A 364 -19.78 -53.50 1.58
C ALA A 364 -18.93 -54.53 0.82
#